data_d2a2eab2a6ab6b12aadbb3b377ab32f4
#
_entry.id   d2a2eab2a6ab6b12aadbb3b377ab32f4
#
_cell.length_a   1.000
_cell.length_b   1.000
_cell.length_c   1.000
_cell.angle_alpha   90.00
_cell.angle_beta   90.00
_cell.angle_gamma   90.00
#
_symmetry.space_group_name_H-M   'P 1'
#
loop_
_entity.id
_entity.type
_entity.pdbx_description
1 polymer ?
#
loop_
_entity_poly.entity_id
_entity_poly.type
_entity_poly.pdbx_seq_one_letter_code
_entity_poly.pdbx_strand_id
1 'polypeptide(L)'
;DQTDNLTDEQHAVVRAHPTIGAQMVAESGEVDFEILAIIENHHERMDGSGYPRGLEGASIPVLARIAGLVDAYDAMITPRPYAQARTSHEAVQELIDLKGGQFQEALVEQFVQAIGLFPTGTVVELNSGEVAIVVNQNQTRRLKPEVVIVLDEDKEKKDPLQLLDLANQSISAEGERWIARELTAGSFGVNSEDYFI
;
A
#
# COMPACT_ATOMS: atom_id res chain seq x y z
N ASP A 1 -13.38 16.57 -12.51
CA ASP A 1 -11.97 16.14 -12.29
C ASP A 1 -11.25 17.29 -11.63
N GLN A 2 -11.05 17.16 -10.32
CA GLN A 2 -10.41 18.21 -9.53
C GLN A 2 -8.96 17.80 -9.30
N THR A 3 -8.02 18.61 -9.80
CA THR A 3 -6.57 18.41 -9.63
C THR A 3 -5.99 19.24 -8.49
N ASP A 4 -6.82 20.09 -7.86
CA ASP A 4 -6.40 20.98 -6.78
C ASP A 4 -6.79 20.43 -5.40
N ASN A 5 -6.15 20.94 -4.35
CA ASN A 5 -6.48 20.58 -2.97
C ASN A 5 -7.98 20.79 -2.68
N LEU A 6 -8.58 19.88 -1.92
CA LEU A 6 -9.99 19.98 -1.53
C LEU A 6 -10.22 21.24 -0.67
N THR A 7 -11.37 21.91 -0.88
CA THR A 7 -11.82 22.99 0.00
C THR A 7 -12.27 22.41 1.36
N ASP A 8 -12.41 23.28 2.37
CA ASP A 8 -12.89 22.86 3.71
C ASP A 8 -14.27 22.22 3.65
N GLU A 9 -15.18 22.72 2.79
CA GLU A 9 -16.51 22.13 2.59
C GLU A 9 -16.41 20.72 1.96
N GLN A 10 -15.51 20.54 1.00
CA GLN A 10 -15.27 19.23 0.38
C GLN A 10 -14.63 18.25 1.37
N HIS A 11 -13.69 18.73 2.21
CA HIS A 11 -13.17 17.93 3.31
C HIS A 11 -14.25 17.49 4.30
N ALA A 12 -15.19 18.37 4.62
CA ALA A 12 -16.32 18.01 5.50
C ALA A 12 -17.20 16.91 4.88
N VAL A 13 -17.47 16.97 3.57
CA VAL A 13 -18.23 15.93 2.85
C VAL A 13 -17.45 14.60 2.85
N VAL A 14 -16.16 14.64 2.56
CA VAL A 14 -15.31 13.43 2.60
C VAL A 14 -15.30 12.83 4.01
N ARG A 15 -15.15 13.64 5.06
CA ARG A 15 -15.15 13.16 6.45
C ARG A 15 -16.48 12.59 6.92
N ALA A 16 -17.58 12.85 6.24
CA ALA A 16 -18.88 12.28 6.56
C ALA A 16 -19.08 10.83 6.07
N HIS A 17 -18.23 10.32 5.12
CA HIS A 17 -18.44 9.02 4.50
C HIS A 17 -18.46 7.84 5.49
N PRO A 18 -17.68 7.79 6.61
CA PRO A 18 -17.76 6.66 7.52
C PRO A 18 -19.14 6.55 8.19
N THR A 19 -19.69 7.69 8.62
CA THR A 19 -21.02 7.74 9.24
C THR A 19 -22.13 7.42 8.23
N ILE A 20 -22.07 8.00 7.03
CA ILE A 20 -23.04 7.75 5.97
C ILE A 20 -22.97 6.28 5.52
N GLY A 21 -21.76 5.74 5.34
CA GLY A 21 -21.55 4.35 4.94
C GLY A 21 -22.08 3.36 6.00
N ALA A 22 -21.82 3.60 7.27
CA ALA A 22 -22.35 2.78 8.36
C ALA A 22 -23.89 2.81 8.39
N GLN A 23 -24.50 3.99 8.20
CA GLN A 23 -25.95 4.12 8.14
C GLN A 23 -26.53 3.36 6.93
N MET A 24 -25.99 3.53 5.74
CA MET A 24 -26.45 2.84 4.51
C MET A 24 -26.38 1.32 4.66
N VAL A 25 -25.31 0.81 5.26
CA VAL A 25 -25.15 -0.62 5.50
C VAL A 25 -26.13 -1.12 6.56
N ALA A 26 -26.35 -0.37 7.64
CA ALA A 26 -27.34 -0.72 8.67
C ALA A 26 -28.78 -0.75 8.11
N GLU A 27 -29.13 0.15 7.20
CA GLU A 27 -30.44 0.20 6.54
C GLU A 27 -30.64 -0.94 5.52
N SER A 28 -29.57 -1.59 5.04
CA SER A 28 -29.66 -2.68 4.06
C SER A 28 -30.16 -4.02 4.63
N GLY A 29 -30.19 -4.18 5.95
CA GLY A 29 -30.67 -5.39 6.62
C GLY A 29 -29.91 -5.70 7.92
N GLU A 30 -29.97 -6.96 8.35
CA GLU A 30 -29.20 -7.41 9.52
C GLU A 30 -27.70 -7.45 9.18
N VAL A 31 -26.91 -6.61 9.86
CA VAL A 31 -25.46 -6.53 9.69
C VAL A 31 -24.79 -6.71 11.03
N ASP A 32 -23.66 -7.43 11.02
CA ASP A 32 -22.86 -7.61 12.22
C ASP A 32 -22.37 -6.26 12.77
N PHE A 33 -22.50 -6.08 14.07
CA PHE A 33 -22.05 -4.88 14.77
C PHE A 33 -20.57 -4.59 14.53
N GLU A 34 -19.72 -5.61 14.41
CA GLU A 34 -18.29 -5.44 14.14
C GLU A 34 -18.04 -4.82 12.77
N ILE A 35 -18.83 -5.17 11.76
CA ILE A 35 -18.74 -4.58 10.40
C ILE A 35 -19.09 -3.09 10.45
N LEU A 36 -20.18 -2.73 11.12
CA LEU A 36 -20.56 -1.32 11.30
C LEU A 36 -19.48 -0.54 12.04
N ALA A 37 -18.90 -1.14 13.09
CA ALA A 37 -17.84 -0.53 13.87
C ALA A 37 -16.56 -0.29 13.03
N ILE A 38 -16.22 -1.17 12.10
CA ILE A 38 -15.11 -0.97 11.16
C ILE A 38 -15.40 0.21 10.24
N ILE A 39 -16.58 0.20 9.59
CA ILE A 39 -16.97 1.24 8.62
C ILE A 39 -16.97 2.62 9.29
N GLU A 40 -17.52 2.73 10.49
CA GLU A 40 -17.66 4.01 11.19
C GLU A 40 -16.34 4.56 11.72
N ASN A 41 -15.37 3.69 12.07
CA ASN A 41 -14.20 4.10 12.87
C ASN A 41 -12.84 3.90 12.18
N HIS A 42 -12.76 3.49 10.92
CA HIS A 42 -11.47 3.24 10.25
C HIS A 42 -10.62 4.51 10.06
N HIS A 43 -11.20 5.69 10.17
CA HIS A 43 -10.46 6.95 10.15
C HIS A 43 -10.15 7.52 11.54
N GLU A 44 -10.52 6.82 12.62
CA GLU A 44 -10.07 7.19 13.97
C GLU A 44 -8.57 6.94 14.10
N ARG A 45 -7.91 7.72 14.95
CA ARG A 45 -6.46 7.64 15.20
C ARG A 45 -6.21 7.50 16.70
N MET A 46 -5.17 6.73 17.07
CA MET A 46 -4.88 6.39 18.48
C MET A 46 -4.68 7.62 19.38
N ASP A 47 -4.24 8.74 18.82
CA ASP A 47 -4.02 10.03 19.48
C ASP A 47 -5.26 10.95 19.52
N GLY A 48 -6.43 10.49 19.03
CA GLY A 48 -7.67 11.26 18.95
C GLY A 48 -7.73 12.29 17.82
N SER A 49 -6.72 12.37 16.96
CA SER A 49 -6.69 13.28 15.80
C SER A 49 -7.60 12.84 14.65
N GLY A 50 -8.17 11.63 14.74
CA GLY A 50 -9.04 11.03 13.75
C GLY A 50 -10.46 11.57 13.71
N TYR A 51 -11.30 10.94 12.93
CA TYR A 51 -12.72 11.27 12.78
C TYR A 51 -13.56 9.99 12.57
N PRO A 52 -14.90 10.00 12.73
CA PRO A 52 -15.76 11.17 12.95
C PRO A 52 -15.90 11.61 14.43
N ARG A 53 -15.48 10.78 15.40
CA ARG A 53 -15.75 11.01 16.83
C ARG A 53 -14.52 11.47 17.63
N GLY A 54 -13.32 11.36 17.05
CA GLY A 54 -12.07 11.62 17.76
C GLY A 54 -11.81 10.64 18.91
N LEU A 55 -12.07 9.36 18.67
CA LEU A 55 -11.82 8.30 19.66
C LEU A 55 -10.32 8.12 19.87
N GLU A 56 -9.94 7.84 21.14
CA GLU A 56 -8.55 7.63 21.53
C GLU A 56 -8.28 6.20 21.98
N GLY A 57 -7.08 5.71 21.67
CA GLY A 57 -6.51 4.50 22.23
C GLY A 57 -7.45 3.29 22.15
N ALA A 58 -7.70 2.67 23.30
CA ALA A 58 -8.51 1.45 23.40
C ALA A 58 -10.00 1.65 23.08
N SER A 59 -10.50 2.90 22.99
CA SER A 59 -11.87 3.19 22.59
C SER A 59 -12.13 2.90 21.11
N ILE A 60 -11.09 2.82 20.29
CA ILE A 60 -11.20 2.46 18.89
C ILE A 60 -11.23 0.92 18.77
N PRO A 61 -12.25 0.31 18.14
CA PRO A 61 -12.30 -1.13 17.91
C PRO A 61 -11.06 -1.63 17.18
N VAL A 62 -10.53 -2.80 17.58
CA VAL A 62 -9.26 -3.31 17.03
C VAL A 62 -9.32 -3.53 15.51
N LEU A 63 -10.43 -4.04 14.99
CA LEU A 63 -10.62 -4.23 13.56
C LEU A 63 -10.66 -2.90 12.78
N ALA A 64 -11.21 -1.85 13.39
CA ALA A 64 -11.18 -0.52 12.81
C ALA A 64 -9.76 0.08 12.78
N ARG A 65 -8.92 -0.20 13.81
CA ARG A 65 -7.49 0.19 13.79
C ARG A 65 -6.73 -0.50 12.67
N ILE A 66 -6.99 -1.80 12.45
CA ILE A 66 -6.38 -2.56 11.36
C ILE A 66 -6.83 -2.01 10.00
N ALA A 67 -8.15 -1.84 9.81
CA ALA A 67 -8.70 -1.28 8.58
C ALA A 67 -8.14 0.13 8.29
N GLY A 68 -8.06 0.99 9.30
CA GLY A 68 -7.52 2.34 9.17
C GLY A 68 -6.03 2.39 8.85
N LEU A 69 -5.26 1.42 9.30
CA LEU A 69 -3.84 1.29 8.93
C LEU A 69 -3.69 0.86 7.47
N VAL A 70 -4.48 -0.14 7.02
CA VAL A 70 -4.46 -0.63 5.63
C VAL A 70 -4.95 0.45 4.67
N ASP A 71 -6.05 1.14 5.00
CA ASP A 71 -6.59 2.24 4.20
C ASP A 71 -5.58 3.40 4.06
N ALA A 72 -4.89 3.75 5.14
CA ALA A 72 -3.85 4.78 5.11
C ALA A 72 -2.69 4.39 4.18
N TYR A 73 -2.24 3.13 4.23
CA TYR A 73 -1.23 2.61 3.33
C TYR A 73 -1.68 2.66 1.87
N ASP A 74 -2.85 2.13 1.56
CA ASP A 74 -3.44 2.13 0.22
C ASP A 74 -3.56 3.56 -0.34
N ALA A 75 -4.04 4.49 0.49
CA ALA A 75 -4.16 5.89 0.13
C ALA A 75 -2.82 6.56 -0.23
N MET A 76 -1.72 6.12 0.36
CA MET A 76 -0.37 6.65 0.06
C MET A 76 0.17 6.12 -1.27
N ILE A 77 -0.04 4.83 -1.57
CA ILE A 77 0.53 4.18 -2.76
C ILE A 77 -0.35 4.29 -4.02
N THR A 78 -1.63 4.64 -3.86
CA THR A 78 -2.58 4.75 -4.97
C THR A 78 -2.58 6.16 -5.54
N PRO A 79 -2.37 6.34 -6.87
CA PRO A 79 -2.49 7.66 -7.51
C PRO A 79 -3.90 8.22 -7.35
N ARG A 80 -3.99 9.47 -6.88
CA ARG A 80 -5.27 10.19 -6.73
C ARG A 80 -5.22 11.49 -7.55
N PRO A 81 -6.36 12.03 -8.02
CA PRO A 81 -6.38 13.25 -8.83
C PRO A 81 -5.68 14.45 -8.18
N TYR A 82 -5.58 14.46 -6.85
CA TYR A 82 -5.03 15.54 -6.02
C TYR A 82 -3.77 15.16 -5.25
N ALA A 83 -3.23 13.94 -5.43
CA ALA A 83 -2.02 13.48 -4.75
C ALA A 83 -1.24 12.50 -5.63
N GLN A 84 0.07 12.70 -5.72
CA GLN A 84 0.96 11.74 -6.37
C GLN A 84 1.10 10.50 -5.48
N ALA A 85 1.10 9.32 -6.10
CA ALA A 85 1.39 8.09 -5.39
C ALA A 85 2.82 8.12 -4.86
N ARG A 86 3.01 7.63 -3.65
CA ARG A 86 4.31 7.35 -3.06
C ARG A 86 4.75 5.95 -3.42
N THR A 87 6.03 5.67 -3.29
CA THR A 87 6.53 4.29 -3.31
C THR A 87 6.07 3.54 -2.07
N SER A 88 6.03 2.21 -2.14
CA SER A 88 5.70 1.37 -0.98
C SER A 88 6.69 1.59 0.16
N HIS A 89 7.96 1.81 -0.16
CA HIS A 89 8.99 2.11 0.83
C HIS A 89 8.71 3.43 1.57
N GLU A 90 8.38 4.50 0.85
CA GLU A 90 8.02 5.80 1.46
C GLU A 90 6.77 5.69 2.33
N ALA A 91 5.75 4.95 1.86
CA ALA A 91 4.53 4.73 2.63
C ALA A 91 4.79 3.93 3.92
N VAL A 92 5.61 2.88 3.85
CA VAL A 92 6.04 2.10 5.03
C VAL A 92 6.82 2.98 6.01
N GLN A 93 7.75 3.80 5.51
CA GLN A 93 8.53 4.70 6.38
C GLN A 93 7.61 5.70 7.10
N GLU A 94 6.63 6.28 6.42
CA GLU A 94 5.67 7.18 7.05
C GLU A 94 4.81 6.47 8.11
N LEU A 95 4.37 5.23 7.87
CA LEU A 95 3.65 4.45 8.89
C LEU A 95 4.53 4.18 10.13
N ILE A 96 5.83 3.93 9.92
CA ILE A 96 6.79 3.77 11.03
C ILE A 96 6.93 5.06 11.83
N ASP A 97 6.98 6.21 11.17
CA ASP A 97 7.09 7.52 11.82
C ASP A 97 5.81 7.88 12.61
N LEU A 98 4.63 7.38 12.17
CA LEU A 98 3.34 7.59 12.82
C LEU A 98 3.00 6.54 13.89
N LYS A 99 3.84 5.50 14.06
CA LYS A 99 3.61 4.45 15.05
C LYS A 99 3.71 4.99 16.48
N GLY A 100 2.86 4.47 17.37
CA GLY A 100 2.79 4.92 18.76
C GLY A 100 2.08 6.26 18.95
N GLY A 101 1.86 7.05 17.88
CA GLY A 101 1.04 8.25 17.84
C GLY A 101 -0.31 7.94 17.20
N GLN A 102 -0.40 8.10 15.87
CA GLN A 102 -1.65 7.87 15.12
C GLN A 102 -2.02 6.40 15.00
N PHE A 103 -1.06 5.52 14.88
CA PHE A 103 -1.28 4.07 14.72
C PHE A 103 -0.69 3.27 15.89
N GLN A 104 -1.36 2.18 16.24
CA GLN A 104 -0.91 1.27 17.27
C GLN A 104 0.40 0.60 16.85
N GLU A 105 1.47 0.74 17.65
CA GLU A 105 2.83 0.29 17.35
C GLU A 105 2.88 -1.18 16.91
N ALA A 106 2.28 -2.09 17.70
CA ALA A 106 2.30 -3.52 17.40
C ALA A 106 1.61 -3.86 16.06
N LEU A 107 0.54 -3.13 15.67
CA LEU A 107 -0.14 -3.33 14.38
C LEU A 107 0.72 -2.86 13.22
N VAL A 108 1.40 -1.71 13.35
CA VAL A 108 2.33 -1.22 12.32
C VAL A 108 3.46 -2.23 12.11
N GLU A 109 4.05 -2.72 13.19
CA GLU A 109 5.13 -3.71 13.10
C GLU A 109 4.70 -5.00 12.42
N GLN A 110 3.52 -5.53 12.77
CA GLN A 110 2.96 -6.73 12.13
C GLN A 110 2.62 -6.48 10.66
N PHE A 111 2.06 -5.31 10.33
CA PHE A 111 1.74 -4.93 8.96
C PHE A 111 2.99 -4.86 8.10
N VAL A 112 4.03 -4.14 8.54
CA VAL A 112 5.32 -4.05 7.84
C VAL A 112 5.97 -5.43 7.67
N GLN A 113 5.82 -6.32 8.67
CA GLN A 113 6.28 -7.71 8.53
C GLN A 113 5.49 -8.49 7.47
N ALA A 114 4.18 -8.27 7.38
CA ALA A 114 3.31 -9.00 6.46
C ALA A 114 3.50 -8.56 5.01
N ILE A 115 3.56 -7.24 4.74
CA ILE A 115 3.68 -6.73 3.36
C ILE A 115 5.11 -6.81 2.81
N GLY A 116 6.13 -6.83 3.67
CA GLY A 116 7.54 -6.81 3.26
C GLY A 116 8.02 -5.43 2.83
N LEU A 117 9.28 -5.35 2.39
CA LEU A 117 9.89 -4.09 1.93
C LEU A 117 9.51 -3.76 0.48
N PHE A 118 9.35 -4.77 -0.35
CA PHE A 118 8.87 -4.67 -1.72
C PHE A 118 7.63 -5.56 -1.86
N PRO A 119 6.42 -5.05 -1.61
CA PRO A 119 5.18 -5.84 -1.70
C PRO A 119 4.99 -6.48 -3.08
N THR A 120 4.24 -7.57 -3.13
CA THR A 120 3.80 -8.15 -4.41
C THR A 120 3.02 -7.12 -5.21
N GLY A 121 3.33 -6.99 -6.50
CA GLY A 121 2.79 -5.94 -7.37
C GLY A 121 3.67 -4.69 -7.48
N THR A 122 4.69 -4.54 -6.63
CA THR A 122 5.61 -3.40 -6.73
C THR A 122 6.39 -3.44 -8.03
N VAL A 123 6.43 -2.33 -8.76
CA VAL A 123 7.27 -2.14 -9.94
C VAL A 123 8.65 -1.67 -9.49
N VAL A 124 9.69 -2.33 -9.97
CA VAL A 124 11.07 -2.06 -9.56
C VAL A 124 12.01 -1.97 -10.76
N GLU A 125 13.08 -1.21 -10.64
CA GLU A 125 14.19 -1.22 -11.57
C GLU A 125 15.36 -1.99 -10.96
N LEU A 126 15.91 -2.93 -11.73
CA LEU A 126 17.08 -3.69 -11.34
C LEU A 126 18.36 -2.90 -11.65
N ASN A 127 19.47 -3.28 -11.00
CA ASN A 127 20.80 -2.71 -11.27
C ASN A 127 21.26 -2.87 -12.71
N SER A 128 20.69 -3.83 -13.45
CA SER A 128 20.91 -4.03 -14.90
C SER A 128 20.16 -3.00 -15.78
N GLY A 129 19.26 -2.20 -15.20
CA GLY A 129 18.36 -1.32 -15.93
C GLY A 129 17.04 -1.96 -16.35
N GLU A 130 16.87 -3.27 -16.21
CA GLU A 130 15.62 -3.96 -16.50
C GLU A 130 14.51 -3.51 -15.55
N VAL A 131 13.25 -3.48 -16.01
CA VAL A 131 12.08 -3.22 -15.17
C VAL A 131 11.37 -4.53 -14.87
N ALA A 132 11.05 -4.74 -13.61
CA ALA A 132 10.45 -5.96 -13.13
C ALA A 132 9.29 -5.67 -12.16
N ILE A 133 8.43 -6.67 -11.97
CA ILE A 133 7.33 -6.65 -11.01
C ILE A 133 7.59 -7.72 -9.95
N VAL A 134 7.48 -7.36 -8.68
CA VAL A 134 7.59 -8.30 -7.57
C VAL A 134 6.37 -9.23 -7.57
N VAL A 135 6.61 -10.54 -7.66
CA VAL A 135 5.54 -11.55 -7.73
C VAL A 135 5.45 -12.39 -6.45
N ASN A 136 6.56 -12.52 -5.71
CA ASN A 136 6.56 -13.29 -4.48
C ASN A 136 7.61 -12.75 -3.49
N GLN A 137 7.26 -12.77 -2.20
CA GLN A 137 8.12 -12.33 -1.12
C GLN A 137 9.06 -13.44 -0.67
N ASN A 138 10.32 -13.09 -0.37
CA ASN A 138 11.22 -14.00 0.31
C ASN A 138 11.21 -13.73 1.82
N GLN A 139 10.68 -14.65 2.61
CA GLN A 139 10.53 -14.46 4.06
C GLN A 139 11.86 -14.36 4.81
N THR A 140 12.94 -14.98 4.30
CA THR A 140 14.26 -14.98 4.91
C THR A 140 15.20 -13.89 4.36
N ARG A 141 15.06 -13.57 3.07
CA ARG A 141 15.87 -12.56 2.36
C ARG A 141 14.97 -11.48 1.79
N ARG A 142 14.38 -10.67 2.67
CA ARG A 142 13.33 -9.67 2.33
C ARG A 142 13.71 -8.64 1.26
N LEU A 143 15.02 -8.40 1.04
CA LEU A 143 15.54 -7.53 -0.02
C LEU A 143 15.72 -8.24 -1.36
N LYS A 144 15.47 -9.54 -1.42
CA LYS A 144 15.65 -10.39 -2.60
C LYS A 144 14.38 -11.18 -2.90
N PRO A 145 13.29 -10.49 -3.31
CA PRO A 145 12.04 -11.16 -3.69
C PRO A 145 12.20 -11.90 -5.02
N GLU A 146 11.17 -12.65 -5.42
CA GLU A 146 11.01 -13.16 -6.76
C GLU A 146 10.32 -12.12 -7.62
N VAL A 147 10.85 -11.86 -8.80
CA VAL A 147 10.37 -10.82 -9.72
C VAL A 147 10.13 -11.38 -11.12
N VAL A 148 9.22 -10.79 -11.87
CA VAL A 148 9.05 -11.00 -13.30
C VAL A 148 9.58 -9.79 -14.04
N ILE A 149 10.61 -10.00 -14.89
CA ILE A 149 11.17 -8.95 -15.74
C ILE A 149 10.20 -8.73 -16.90
N VAL A 150 9.73 -7.50 -17.03
CA VAL A 150 8.71 -7.09 -18.02
C VAL A 150 9.26 -6.17 -19.10
N LEU A 151 10.31 -5.39 -18.79
CA LEU A 151 11.06 -4.59 -19.77
C LEU A 151 12.55 -4.90 -19.64
N ASP A 152 13.25 -4.84 -20.76
CA ASP A 152 14.71 -4.95 -20.81
C ASP A 152 15.42 -3.64 -20.39
N GLU A 153 16.74 -3.58 -20.53
CA GLU A 153 17.58 -2.44 -20.20
C GLU A 153 17.26 -1.18 -21.03
N ASP A 154 16.80 -1.37 -22.29
CA ASP A 154 16.37 -0.32 -23.21
C ASP A 154 14.90 0.10 -23.01
N LYS A 155 14.21 -0.48 -22.01
CA LYS A 155 12.79 -0.29 -21.69
C LYS A 155 11.83 -0.82 -22.75
N GLU A 156 12.28 -1.74 -23.58
CA GLU A 156 11.43 -2.46 -24.52
C GLU A 156 10.80 -3.69 -23.83
N LYS A 157 9.60 -4.07 -24.29
CA LYS A 157 8.87 -5.21 -23.71
C LYS A 157 9.64 -6.51 -23.88
N LYS A 158 9.79 -7.23 -22.77
CA LYS A 158 10.42 -8.55 -22.77
C LYS A 158 9.40 -9.63 -23.11
N ASP A 159 9.66 -10.38 -24.18
CA ASP A 159 8.86 -11.51 -24.62
C ASP A 159 9.79 -12.70 -25.01
N PRO A 160 9.69 -13.85 -24.32
CA PRO A 160 8.81 -14.13 -23.19
C PRO A 160 9.23 -13.40 -21.89
N LEU A 161 8.27 -13.22 -20.99
CA LEU A 161 8.52 -12.72 -19.64
C LEU A 161 9.50 -13.65 -18.91
N GLN A 162 10.40 -13.07 -18.12
CA GLN A 162 11.41 -13.84 -17.39
C GLN A 162 11.16 -13.76 -15.87
N LEU A 163 10.89 -14.92 -15.27
CA LEU A 163 10.84 -15.07 -13.81
C LEU A 163 12.28 -15.13 -13.27
N LEU A 164 12.57 -14.38 -12.21
CA LEU A 164 13.87 -14.34 -11.55
C LEU A 164 13.71 -14.32 -10.03
N ASP A 165 14.26 -15.35 -9.37
CA ASP A 165 14.41 -15.35 -7.92
C ASP A 165 15.71 -14.62 -7.54
N LEU A 166 15.59 -13.40 -7.00
CA LEU A 166 16.74 -12.59 -6.60
C LEU A 166 17.55 -13.20 -5.44
N ALA A 167 16.98 -14.14 -4.69
CA ALA A 167 17.68 -14.82 -3.61
C ALA A 167 18.49 -16.03 -4.07
N ASN A 168 18.09 -16.71 -5.16
CA ASN A 168 18.65 -17.97 -5.61
C ASN A 168 19.11 -17.92 -7.09
N GLN A 169 19.46 -16.73 -7.59
CA GLN A 169 19.95 -16.59 -8.95
C GLN A 169 21.34 -17.24 -9.12
N SER A 170 21.51 -17.91 -10.23
CA SER A 170 22.85 -18.36 -10.66
C SER A 170 23.66 -17.14 -11.09
N ILE A 171 24.92 -17.05 -10.66
CA ILE A 171 25.83 -15.98 -11.11
C ILE A 171 26.05 -16.19 -12.61
N SER A 172 25.42 -15.34 -13.42
CA SER A 172 25.62 -15.29 -14.87
C SER A 172 26.85 -14.44 -15.22
N ALA A 173 27.23 -14.43 -16.48
CA ALA A 173 28.29 -13.54 -16.97
C ALA A 173 27.93 -12.04 -16.80
N GLU A 174 26.65 -11.73 -16.65
CA GLU A 174 26.08 -10.38 -16.43
C GLU A 174 26.11 -9.94 -14.96
N GLY A 175 26.53 -10.83 -14.05
CA GLY A 175 26.60 -10.54 -12.62
C GLY A 175 25.30 -10.83 -11.85
N GLU A 176 25.32 -10.50 -10.56
CA GLU A 176 24.15 -10.61 -9.68
C GLU A 176 23.19 -9.43 -9.91
N ARG A 177 21.88 -9.72 -10.01
CA ARG A 177 20.83 -8.70 -10.09
C ARG A 177 20.27 -8.40 -8.70
N TRP A 178 19.99 -7.14 -8.46
CA TRP A 178 19.29 -6.66 -7.24
C TRP A 178 18.38 -5.50 -7.60
N ILE A 179 17.42 -5.19 -6.72
CA ILE A 179 16.56 -4.03 -6.87
C ILE A 179 17.38 -2.77 -6.59
N ALA A 180 17.56 -1.95 -7.63
CA ALA A 180 18.25 -0.67 -7.51
C ALA A 180 17.34 0.43 -6.93
N ARG A 181 16.07 0.42 -7.34
CA ARG A 181 15.04 1.35 -6.81
C ARG A 181 13.64 0.82 -7.09
N GLU A 182 12.71 1.28 -6.28
CA GLU A 182 11.28 1.16 -6.54
C GLU A 182 10.84 2.23 -7.54
N LEU A 183 9.86 1.89 -8.37
CA LEU A 183 9.25 2.78 -9.34
C LEU A 183 7.80 3.05 -8.93
N THR A 184 7.32 4.27 -9.15
CA THR A 184 5.91 4.60 -8.95
C THR A 184 5.03 3.87 -9.97
N ALA A 185 3.78 3.58 -9.58
CA ALA A 185 2.81 2.94 -10.45
C ALA A 185 2.67 3.69 -11.80
N GLY A 186 2.64 2.93 -12.90
CA GLY A 186 2.56 3.48 -14.25
C GLY A 186 3.89 3.94 -14.86
N SER A 187 5.03 3.84 -14.14
CA SER A 187 6.35 4.14 -14.69
C SER A 187 6.63 3.29 -15.92
N PHE A 188 7.17 3.91 -16.97
CA PHE A 188 7.42 3.28 -18.29
C PHE A 188 6.20 2.62 -18.90
N GLY A 189 4.97 2.99 -18.49
CA GLY A 189 3.72 2.39 -18.96
C GLY A 189 3.44 0.98 -18.39
N VAL A 190 4.16 0.58 -17.34
CA VAL A 190 3.97 -0.71 -16.67
C VAL A 190 2.93 -0.55 -15.57
N ASN A 191 1.82 -1.27 -15.70
CA ASN A 191 0.83 -1.44 -14.63
C ASN A 191 0.90 -2.89 -14.16
N SER A 192 1.12 -3.10 -12.87
CA SER A 192 1.24 -4.46 -12.31
C SER A 192 -0.01 -5.32 -12.54
N GLU A 193 -1.19 -4.70 -12.56
CA GLU A 193 -2.47 -5.38 -12.80
C GLU A 193 -2.52 -6.10 -14.16
N ASP A 194 -1.77 -5.63 -15.17
CA ASP A 194 -1.72 -6.25 -16.50
C ASP A 194 -0.99 -7.62 -16.49
N TYR A 195 -0.30 -7.95 -15.40
CA TYR A 195 0.57 -9.14 -15.27
C TYR A 195 0.10 -10.13 -14.18
N PHE A 196 -0.91 -9.78 -13.41
CA PHE A 196 -1.57 -10.67 -12.44
C PHE A 196 -2.95 -11.06 -12.95
N ILE A 197 -3.15 -12.36 -13.19
CA ILE A 197 -4.44 -12.96 -13.51
C ILE A 197 -4.99 -13.67 -12.28
#